data_529b037a1c86ee08c347d24881faa34f
#
_entry.id   529b037a1c86ee08c347d24881faa34f
#
_cell.length_a   1.000
_cell.length_b   1.000
_cell.length_c   1.000
_cell.angle_alpha   90.00
_cell.angle_beta   90.00
_cell.angle_gamma   90.00
#
_symmetry.space_group_name_H-M   'P 1'
#
loop_
_entity.id
_entity.type
_entity.pdbx_description
1 polymer ?
#
loop_
_entity_poly.entity_id
_entity_poly.type
_entity_poly.pdbx_seq_one_letter_code
_entity_poly.pdbx_strand_id
1 'polypeptide(L)'
;MGAMVPPSRKSCYNFRVTEINRVLDGDTIDVTIDLGFDLYKKERVRVAGVDTPEKRTRDLEEKELGLDATAWLKDKLEGAIDGDDELSIRTELVGGVGKYGRLLGWLYIGDSNLSLNEQMITEGYAWAYDGGTKQKDFETLREIRRSFGTLIE
;
A
#
# COMPACT_ATOMS: atom_id res chain seq x y z
N MET A 1 3.99 -16.30 -2.57
CA MET A 1 4.67 -15.05 -2.27
C MET A 1 4.31 -13.99 -3.28
N GLY A 2 4.15 -12.76 -2.84
CA GLY A 2 3.85 -11.66 -3.73
C GLY A 2 5.05 -11.28 -4.58
N ALA A 3 4.79 -10.86 -5.81
CA ALA A 3 5.82 -10.32 -6.69
C ALA A 3 6.27 -8.93 -6.19
N MET A 4 7.55 -8.61 -6.38
CA MET A 4 8.12 -7.30 -6.06
C MET A 4 7.71 -6.23 -7.08
N VAL A 5 7.32 -6.66 -8.28
CA VAL A 5 6.90 -5.79 -9.37
C VAL A 5 5.42 -6.01 -9.67
N PRO A 6 4.68 -4.94 -10.07
CA PRO A 6 3.27 -5.11 -10.41
C PRO A 6 3.11 -6.00 -11.64
N PRO A 7 2.03 -6.81 -11.69
CA PRO A 7 1.76 -7.63 -12.86
C PRO A 7 1.41 -6.77 -14.07
N SER A 8 1.65 -7.27 -15.27
CA SER A 8 1.27 -6.59 -16.50
C SER A 8 -0.26 -6.57 -16.65
N ARG A 9 -0.79 -5.64 -17.42
CA ARG A 9 -2.23 -5.54 -17.67
C ARG A 9 -2.86 -6.82 -18.23
N LYS A 10 -2.08 -7.63 -18.97
CA LYS A 10 -2.55 -8.89 -19.56
C LYS A 10 -2.57 -10.04 -18.55
N SER A 11 -1.89 -9.90 -17.42
CA SER A 11 -1.76 -10.98 -16.42
C SER A 11 -2.37 -10.61 -15.08
N CYS A 12 -3.28 -9.64 -15.04
CA CYS A 12 -3.90 -9.19 -13.80
C CYS A 12 -5.35 -8.81 -14.00
N TYR A 13 -6.07 -8.74 -12.88
CA TYR A 13 -7.32 -8.01 -12.78
C TYR A 13 -7.01 -6.56 -12.43
N ASN A 14 -7.81 -5.63 -12.99
CA ASN A 14 -7.70 -4.22 -12.69
C ASN A 14 -9.09 -3.68 -12.37
N PHE A 15 -9.30 -3.22 -11.14
CA PHE A 15 -10.60 -2.79 -10.66
C PHE A 15 -10.52 -1.37 -10.08
N ARG A 16 -11.66 -0.68 -10.08
CA ARG A 16 -11.81 0.59 -9.37
C ARG A 16 -12.04 0.33 -7.90
N VAL A 17 -11.41 1.14 -7.05
CA VAL A 17 -11.72 1.20 -5.61
C VAL A 17 -12.64 2.39 -5.39
N THR A 18 -13.83 2.13 -4.87
CA THR A 18 -14.86 3.16 -4.71
C THR A 18 -14.93 3.72 -3.31
N GLU A 19 -14.41 3.02 -2.32
CA GLU A 19 -14.49 3.43 -0.94
C GLU A 19 -13.32 2.90 -0.13
N ILE A 20 -12.78 3.74 0.75
CA ILE A 20 -11.79 3.34 1.74
C ILE A 20 -12.55 3.17 3.06
N ASN A 21 -12.75 1.91 3.46
CA ASN A 21 -13.49 1.60 4.66
C ASN A 21 -12.63 1.77 5.91
N ARG A 22 -11.35 1.42 5.83
CA ARG A 22 -10.40 1.58 6.93
C ARG A 22 -8.95 1.45 6.44
N VAL A 23 -8.06 2.24 6.98
CA VAL A 23 -6.61 2.05 6.84
C VAL A 23 -6.11 1.50 8.18
N LEU A 24 -5.73 0.22 8.21
CA LEU A 24 -5.30 -0.45 9.44
C LEU A 24 -3.84 -0.12 9.77
N ASP A 25 -3.00 -0.25 8.75
CA ASP A 25 -1.55 0.00 8.83
C ASP A 25 -1.10 0.61 7.51
N GLY A 26 0.17 0.99 7.42
CA GLY A 26 0.74 1.48 6.16
C GLY A 26 0.76 0.43 5.03
N ASP A 27 0.49 -0.83 5.33
CA ASP A 27 0.50 -1.92 4.36
C ASP A 27 -0.78 -2.77 4.33
N THR A 28 -1.83 -2.37 5.08
CA THR A 28 -3.09 -3.13 5.15
C THR A 28 -4.28 -2.19 5.19
N ILE A 29 -5.22 -2.37 4.26
CA ILE A 29 -6.41 -1.53 4.12
C ILE A 29 -7.66 -2.37 3.91
N ASP A 30 -8.80 -1.84 4.34
CA ASP A 30 -10.11 -2.37 4.01
C ASP A 30 -10.77 -1.43 3.00
N VAL A 31 -11.20 -1.97 1.88
CA VAL A 31 -11.73 -1.20 0.75
C VAL A 31 -12.99 -1.86 0.18
N THR A 32 -13.74 -1.07 -0.57
CA THR A 32 -14.83 -1.55 -1.41
C THR A 32 -14.39 -1.48 -2.85
N ILE A 33 -14.45 -2.61 -3.55
CA ILE A 33 -14.00 -2.77 -4.93
C ILE A 33 -15.23 -2.88 -5.83
N ASP A 34 -15.25 -2.11 -6.92
CA ASP A 34 -16.26 -2.17 -7.96
C ASP A 34 -15.86 -3.26 -8.97
N LEU A 35 -16.64 -4.33 -9.00
CA LEU A 35 -16.42 -5.47 -9.89
C LEU A 35 -17.11 -5.30 -11.25
N GLY A 36 -17.81 -4.18 -11.45
CA GLY A 36 -18.66 -3.98 -12.62
C GLY A 36 -20.03 -4.61 -12.43
N PHE A 37 -20.94 -4.31 -13.33
CA PHE A 37 -22.31 -4.87 -13.32
C PHE A 37 -23.08 -4.59 -12.01
N ASP A 38 -22.79 -3.46 -11.38
CA ASP A 38 -23.36 -3.10 -10.05
C ASP A 38 -23.00 -4.08 -8.94
N LEU A 39 -21.89 -4.79 -9.09
CA LEU A 39 -21.36 -5.69 -8.06
C LEU A 39 -20.21 -5.03 -7.32
N TYR A 40 -20.30 -5.03 -6.00
CA TYR A 40 -19.27 -4.46 -5.13
C TYR A 40 -18.84 -5.49 -4.10
N LYS A 41 -17.55 -5.49 -3.77
CA LYS A 41 -17.02 -6.41 -2.78
C LYS A 41 -16.13 -5.68 -1.79
N LYS A 42 -16.34 -5.94 -0.50
CA LYS A 42 -15.45 -5.45 0.56
C LYS A 42 -14.30 -6.44 0.73
N GLU A 43 -13.08 -5.94 0.68
CA GLU A 43 -11.87 -6.74 0.80
C GLU A 43 -10.88 -6.12 1.75
N ARG A 44 -10.16 -6.98 2.47
CA ARG A 44 -8.94 -6.57 3.17
C ARG A 44 -7.77 -6.80 2.23
N VAL A 45 -7.05 -5.74 1.95
CA VAL A 45 -5.95 -5.73 0.98
C VAL A 45 -4.62 -5.55 1.71
N ARG A 46 -3.68 -6.44 1.42
CA ARG A 46 -2.27 -6.26 1.76
C ARG A 46 -1.59 -5.52 0.61
N VAL A 47 -0.98 -4.39 0.90
CA VAL A 47 -0.25 -3.61 -0.12
C VAL A 47 0.98 -4.42 -0.54
N ALA A 48 0.99 -4.86 -1.79
CA ALA A 48 1.98 -5.80 -2.29
C ALA A 48 3.39 -5.20 -2.39
N GLY A 49 4.40 -6.00 -2.10
CA GLY A 49 5.80 -5.63 -2.30
C GLY A 49 6.39 -4.69 -1.26
N VAL A 50 5.65 -4.33 -0.21
CA VAL A 50 6.11 -3.42 0.83
C VAL A 50 5.97 -4.02 2.23
N ASP A 51 6.81 -3.56 3.13
CA ASP A 51 6.67 -3.78 4.56
C ASP A 51 6.84 -2.43 5.25
N THR A 52 5.98 -2.10 6.20
CA THR A 52 6.03 -0.85 6.94
C THR A 52 6.41 -1.08 8.40
N PRO A 53 6.98 -0.06 9.06
CA PRO A 53 7.22 -0.15 10.50
C PRO A 53 5.92 -0.42 11.26
N GLU A 54 6.03 -1.16 12.35
CA GLU A 54 4.88 -1.49 13.20
C GLU A 54 4.41 -0.27 13.98
N LYS A 55 3.12 0.02 13.96
CA LYS A 55 2.55 1.09 14.79
C LYS A 55 2.09 0.58 16.15
N ARG A 56 1.88 -0.73 16.30
CA ARG A 56 1.50 -1.39 17.54
C ARG A 56 2.70 -2.06 18.18
N THR A 57 3.63 -1.25 18.68
CA THR A 57 4.87 -1.71 19.26
C THR A 57 5.21 -0.85 20.47
N ARG A 58 6.04 -1.37 21.37
CA ARG A 58 6.60 -0.62 22.52
C ARG A 58 7.82 0.22 22.11
N ASP A 59 8.42 -0.10 20.96
CA ASP A 59 9.50 0.69 20.40
C ASP A 59 8.94 2.00 19.86
N LEU A 60 9.20 3.11 20.53
CA LEU A 60 8.66 4.41 20.19
C LEU A 60 9.14 4.92 18.82
N GLU A 61 10.35 4.58 18.44
CA GLU A 61 10.93 4.93 17.15
C GLU A 61 10.19 4.22 16.00
N GLU A 62 10.02 2.93 16.12
CA GLU A 62 9.28 2.13 15.16
C GLU A 62 7.83 2.56 15.09
N LYS A 63 7.20 2.80 16.24
CA LYS A 63 5.81 3.24 16.33
C LYS A 63 5.58 4.54 15.58
N GLU A 64 6.46 5.52 15.76
CA GLU A 64 6.35 6.82 15.09
C GLU A 64 6.43 6.65 13.57
N LEU A 65 7.39 5.87 13.08
CA LEU A 65 7.54 5.60 11.66
C LEU A 65 6.33 4.83 11.11
N GLY A 66 5.77 3.91 11.89
CA GLY A 66 4.56 3.16 11.51
C GLY A 66 3.33 4.04 11.41
N LEU A 67 3.17 4.97 12.36
CA LEU A 67 2.08 5.96 12.32
C LEU A 67 2.22 6.90 11.12
N ASP A 68 3.45 7.31 10.80
CA ASP A 68 3.71 8.16 9.63
C ASP A 68 3.37 7.44 8.32
N ALA A 69 3.74 6.17 8.18
CA ALA A 69 3.42 5.37 6.99
C ALA A 69 1.90 5.21 6.83
N THR A 70 1.20 4.94 7.92
CA THR A 70 -0.26 4.82 7.94
C THR A 70 -0.92 6.14 7.52
N ALA A 71 -0.46 7.26 8.05
CA ALA A 71 -0.99 8.59 7.72
C ALA A 71 -0.74 8.94 6.25
N TRP A 72 0.44 8.67 5.74
CA TRP A 72 0.78 8.91 4.34
C TRP A 72 -0.15 8.15 3.40
N LEU A 73 -0.34 6.86 3.66
CA LEU A 73 -1.20 6.02 2.82
C LEU A 73 -2.66 6.49 2.90
N LYS A 74 -3.14 6.78 4.09
CA LYS A 74 -4.50 7.28 4.30
C LYS A 74 -4.75 8.57 3.53
N ASP A 75 -3.83 9.53 3.60
CA ASP A 75 -3.94 10.80 2.90
C ASP A 75 -3.99 10.61 1.38
N LYS A 76 -3.14 9.74 0.84
CA LYS A 76 -3.13 9.44 -0.60
C LYS A 76 -4.44 8.81 -1.06
N LEU A 77 -4.93 7.83 -0.32
CA LEU A 77 -6.15 7.10 -0.66
C LEU A 77 -7.40 7.99 -0.55
N GLU A 78 -7.54 8.69 0.56
CA GLU A 78 -8.67 9.59 0.77
C GLU A 78 -8.65 10.76 -0.23
N GLY A 79 -7.47 11.29 -0.51
CA GLY A 79 -7.32 12.35 -1.51
C GLY A 79 -7.76 11.92 -2.91
N ALA A 80 -7.50 10.68 -3.28
CA ALA A 80 -7.95 10.13 -4.56
C ALA A 80 -9.47 9.95 -4.60
N ILE A 81 -10.05 9.38 -3.53
CA ILE A 81 -11.50 9.14 -3.43
C ILE A 81 -12.27 10.47 -3.43
N ASP A 82 -11.79 11.47 -2.70
CA ASP A 82 -12.46 12.78 -2.57
C ASP A 82 -12.21 13.69 -3.77
N GLY A 83 -11.19 13.39 -4.58
CA GLY A 83 -10.82 14.18 -5.75
C GLY A 83 -11.43 13.65 -7.03
N ASP A 84 -10.93 14.17 -8.16
CA ASP A 84 -11.39 13.79 -9.50
C ASP A 84 -10.63 12.59 -10.06
N ASP A 85 -9.60 12.12 -9.37
CA ASP A 85 -8.79 11.00 -9.82
C ASP A 85 -9.41 9.66 -9.44
N GLU A 86 -9.27 8.70 -10.33
CA GLU A 86 -9.70 7.32 -10.09
C GLU A 86 -8.66 6.60 -9.25
N LEU A 87 -9.10 5.93 -8.21
CA LEU A 87 -8.26 4.98 -7.48
C LEU A 87 -8.53 3.58 -8.01
N SER A 88 -7.48 2.91 -8.45
CA SER A 88 -7.59 1.55 -8.97
C SER A 88 -6.66 0.59 -8.22
N ILE A 89 -7.04 -0.68 -8.25
CA ILE A 89 -6.28 -1.79 -7.68
C ILE A 89 -5.99 -2.82 -8.75
N ARG A 90 -4.74 -3.24 -8.84
CA ARG A 90 -4.31 -4.31 -9.73
C ARG A 90 -3.97 -5.54 -8.88
N THR A 91 -4.51 -6.70 -9.27
CA THR A 91 -4.28 -7.98 -8.58
C THR A 91 -3.88 -9.03 -9.60
N GLU A 92 -3.10 -10.01 -9.19
CA GLU A 92 -2.72 -11.11 -10.08
C GLU A 92 -3.89 -12.04 -10.36
N LEU A 93 -3.93 -12.62 -11.57
CA LEU A 93 -4.96 -13.58 -11.96
C LEU A 93 -4.84 -14.88 -11.17
N VAL A 94 -3.61 -15.29 -10.84
CA VAL A 94 -3.32 -16.51 -10.09
C VAL A 94 -2.38 -16.14 -8.96
N GLY A 95 -2.65 -16.65 -7.76
CA GLY A 95 -1.81 -16.37 -6.61
C GLY A 95 -1.94 -14.96 -6.06
N GLY A 96 -3.05 -14.29 -6.34
CA GLY A 96 -3.30 -12.93 -5.86
C GLY A 96 -3.63 -12.83 -4.38
N VAL A 97 -3.73 -13.97 -3.69
CA VAL A 97 -4.03 -14.02 -2.25
C VAL A 97 -2.75 -14.29 -1.47
N GLY A 98 -2.49 -13.46 -0.48
CA GLY A 98 -1.30 -13.57 0.33
C GLY A 98 -1.41 -14.63 1.43
N LYS A 99 -0.37 -14.66 2.25
CA LYS A 99 -0.09 -15.65 3.30
C LYS A 99 -1.24 -15.92 4.26
N TYR A 100 -2.02 -14.90 4.59
CA TYR A 100 -3.11 -14.99 5.57
C TYR A 100 -4.49 -14.81 4.92
N GLY A 101 -4.61 -15.17 3.65
CA GLY A 101 -5.85 -15.02 2.91
C GLY A 101 -6.19 -13.58 2.52
N ARG A 102 -5.26 -12.66 2.70
CA ARG A 102 -5.44 -11.26 2.29
C ARG A 102 -5.15 -11.11 0.81
N LEU A 103 -5.99 -10.33 0.14
CA LEU A 103 -5.76 -9.98 -1.26
C LEU A 103 -4.49 -9.13 -1.38
N LEU A 104 -3.58 -9.51 -2.26
CA LEU A 104 -2.40 -8.70 -2.58
C LEU A 104 -2.75 -7.69 -3.66
N GLY A 105 -2.53 -6.41 -3.39
CA GLY A 105 -2.92 -5.35 -4.31
C GLY A 105 -1.83 -4.33 -4.58
N TRP A 106 -1.83 -3.86 -5.83
CA TRP A 106 -1.03 -2.73 -6.31
C TRP A 106 -1.98 -1.57 -6.56
N LEU A 107 -1.73 -0.43 -5.93
CA LEU A 107 -2.66 0.71 -5.92
C LEU A 107 -2.16 1.81 -6.84
N TYR A 108 -3.06 2.38 -7.65
CA TYR A 108 -2.75 3.42 -8.62
C TYR A 108 -3.75 4.57 -8.53
N ILE A 109 -3.28 5.80 -8.70
CA ILE A 109 -4.12 7.00 -8.73
C ILE A 109 -4.08 7.58 -10.13
N GLY A 110 -5.26 7.78 -10.75
CA GLY A 110 -5.38 8.36 -12.08
C GLY A 110 -4.67 7.54 -13.14
N ASP A 111 -4.00 8.20 -14.04
CA ASP A 111 -3.25 7.58 -15.12
C ASP A 111 -1.78 7.32 -14.78
N SER A 112 -1.39 7.47 -13.52
CA SER A 112 -0.03 7.25 -13.09
C SER A 112 0.43 5.81 -13.34
N ASN A 113 1.62 5.65 -13.87
CA ASN A 113 2.27 4.35 -14.03
C ASN A 113 3.03 3.92 -12.76
N LEU A 114 3.18 4.83 -11.81
CA LEU A 114 3.87 4.57 -10.55
C LEU A 114 2.85 4.23 -9.48
N SER A 115 2.92 3.01 -8.95
CA SER A 115 2.02 2.57 -7.89
C SER A 115 2.29 3.32 -6.58
N LEU A 116 1.28 3.40 -5.71
CA LEU A 116 1.48 3.89 -4.34
C LEU A 116 2.45 2.99 -3.59
N ASN A 117 2.46 1.68 -3.90
CA ASN A 117 3.41 0.71 -3.36
C ASN A 117 4.85 1.16 -3.58
N GLU A 118 5.19 1.50 -4.83
CA GLU A 118 6.52 1.98 -5.19
C GLU A 118 6.83 3.35 -4.59
N GLN A 119 5.86 4.23 -4.56
CA GLN A 119 6.02 5.57 -3.97
C GLN A 119 6.36 5.50 -2.48
N MET A 120 5.72 4.60 -1.73
CA MET A 120 6.03 4.39 -0.31
C MET A 120 7.50 4.07 -0.07
N ILE A 121 8.05 3.20 -0.92
CA ILE A 121 9.45 2.80 -0.81
C ILE A 121 10.36 3.97 -1.19
N THR A 122 10.06 4.63 -2.30
CA THR A 122 10.85 5.76 -2.81
C THR A 122 10.90 6.92 -1.82
N GLU A 123 9.80 7.19 -1.12
CA GLU A 123 9.70 8.30 -0.17
C GLU A 123 10.09 7.93 1.27
N GLY A 124 10.47 6.67 1.52
CA GLY A 124 11.02 6.25 2.80
C GLY A 124 9.98 5.90 3.86
N TYR A 125 8.77 5.52 3.47
CA TYR A 125 7.73 5.07 4.42
C TYR A 125 7.70 3.57 4.58
N ALA A 126 8.29 2.83 3.65
CA ALA A 126 8.28 1.38 3.65
C ALA A 126 9.58 0.81 3.09
N TRP A 127 9.85 -0.44 3.44
CA TRP A 127 10.90 -1.24 2.81
C TRP A 127 10.29 -2.08 1.69
N ALA A 128 11.10 -2.39 0.67
CA ALA A 128 10.75 -3.39 -0.32
C ALA A 128 10.68 -4.77 0.36
N TYR A 129 9.64 -5.55 0.07
CA TYR A 129 9.39 -6.81 0.73
C TYR A 129 8.87 -7.85 -0.25
N ASP A 130 9.51 -9.03 -0.28
CA ASP A 130 9.17 -10.13 -1.19
C ASP A 130 8.45 -11.32 -0.52
N GLY A 131 8.13 -11.19 0.78
CA GLY A 131 7.53 -12.25 1.57
C GLY A 131 8.50 -13.07 2.40
N GLY A 132 9.79 -12.79 2.28
CA GLY A 132 10.84 -13.46 3.04
C GLY A 132 11.07 -12.85 4.43
N THR A 133 12.33 -12.81 4.85
CA THR A 133 12.71 -12.22 6.14
C THR A 133 12.60 -10.70 6.08
N LYS A 134 11.93 -10.12 7.08
CA LYS A 134 11.78 -8.67 7.19
C LYS A 134 13.10 -8.02 7.60
N GLN A 135 13.45 -6.95 6.90
CA GLN A 135 14.61 -6.11 7.20
C GLN A 135 14.10 -4.84 7.90
N LYS A 136 14.51 -4.62 9.14
CA LYS A 136 14.05 -3.46 9.93
C LYS A 136 15.16 -2.42 10.07
N ASP A 137 15.54 -1.81 8.98
CA ASP A 137 16.54 -0.75 8.95
C ASP A 137 15.84 0.63 8.99
N PHE A 138 15.55 1.11 10.19
CA PHE A 138 14.86 2.38 10.40
C PHE A 138 15.68 3.57 9.92
N GLU A 139 16.99 3.50 10.03
CA GLU A 139 17.86 4.62 9.64
C GLU A 139 17.80 4.87 8.14
N THR A 140 17.71 3.80 7.32
CA THR A 140 17.54 3.94 5.88
C THR A 140 16.25 4.69 5.56
N LEU A 141 15.15 4.36 6.22
CA LEU A 141 13.88 5.08 6.05
C LEU A 141 14.02 6.56 6.41
N ARG A 142 14.65 6.86 7.53
CA ARG A 142 14.86 8.24 7.96
C ARG A 142 15.71 9.04 6.99
N GLU A 143 16.79 8.45 6.49
CA GLU A 143 17.66 9.11 5.51
C GLU A 143 16.89 9.48 4.25
N ILE A 144 16.08 8.58 3.73
CA ILE A 144 15.23 8.84 2.56
C ILE A 144 14.26 9.96 2.88
N ARG A 145 13.58 9.90 4.02
CA ARG A 145 12.59 10.91 4.40
C ARG A 145 13.21 12.28 4.64
N ARG A 146 14.45 12.35 5.15
CA ARG A 146 15.18 13.62 5.26
C ARG A 146 15.43 14.22 3.88
N SER A 147 15.79 13.40 2.90
CA SER A 147 16.02 13.87 1.54
C SER A 147 14.75 14.42 0.89
N PHE A 148 13.58 13.94 1.27
CA PHE A 148 12.28 14.44 0.81
C PHE A 148 11.74 15.58 1.69
N GLY A 149 12.41 15.90 2.80
CA GLY A 149 11.95 16.94 3.71
C GLY A 149 10.68 16.58 4.49
N THR A 150 10.39 15.30 4.66
CA THR A 150 9.16 14.81 5.29
C THR A 150 9.36 14.27 6.70
N LEU A 151 10.59 14.21 7.19
CA LEU A 151 10.88 13.77 8.53
C LEU A 151 10.86 14.96 9.50
N ILE A 152 10.02 14.88 10.52
CA ILE A 152 9.96 15.85 11.60
C ILE A 152 10.85 15.33 12.73
N GLU A 153 11.90 16.07 13.04
CA GLU A 153 12.85 15.72 14.11
C GLU A 153 12.67 16.59 15.35
#